data_6a3382a1bddf3c922c349451f9848991
#
_entry.id   6a3382a1bddf3c922c349451f9848991
#
_cell.length_a   1.000
_cell.length_b   1.000
_cell.length_c   1.000
_cell.angle_alpha   90.00
_cell.angle_beta   90.00
_cell.angle_gamma   90.00
#
_symmetry.space_group_name_H-M   'P 1'
#
loop_
_entity.id
_entity.type
_entity.pdbx_description
1 polymer ?
#
loop_
_entity_poly.entity_id
_entity_poly.type
_entity_poly.pdbx_seq_one_letter_code
_entity_poly.pdbx_strand_id
1 'polypeptide(L)'
;MQIIFIADFFADEILGGGELNNEVLADSLRRRGHTVVEQKSSHITSEYITEHWDYNFIVGNFVHLPEEIKRSLASFSYIIYEHDHKYLRNRNPAFFSGYVAPPSEIINEEFYKNALGIFCQSDFHYKILHSNLSLDNIKNVAGNAWSDESLEHIAALSSEKKQNGFSILDSNISHKNTLGAARYCESLNAPYEFVSSRNYHDFLKKLAKNDKFVFLPQTPETLSRVAVEARMLGMQVHTNSRVGAASEKWFSLKGVELIEKMRLRREEIVDSIESIFTTGRCSHFTPKRELPKISILTSLYKGDEHIDGFMRNMVRQSVFDDCELIIVDANSPGDEKAV
;
A
#
# COMPACT_ATOMS: atom_id res chain seq x y z
N MET A 1 4.39 -4.67 16.90
CA MET A 1 5.53 -4.60 15.95
C MET A 1 5.98 -3.15 15.85
N GLN A 2 7.22 -2.93 15.48
CA GLN A 2 7.73 -1.62 15.10
C GLN A 2 7.67 -1.51 13.57
N ILE A 3 7.13 -0.42 13.06
CA ILE A 3 6.84 -0.23 11.64
C ILE A 3 7.29 1.15 11.21
N ILE A 4 7.99 1.24 10.08
CA ILE A 4 8.27 2.50 9.39
C ILE A 4 7.40 2.56 8.14
N PHE A 5 6.55 3.58 8.07
CA PHE A 5 5.72 3.85 6.90
C PHE A 5 6.42 4.88 6.02
N ILE A 6 6.88 4.46 4.85
CA ILE A 6 7.63 5.29 3.89
C ILE A 6 6.67 5.80 2.82
N ALA A 7 6.61 7.10 2.61
CA ALA A 7 5.88 7.73 1.52
C ALA A 7 6.58 9.00 1.02
N ASP A 8 6.28 9.42 -0.21
CA ASP A 8 6.83 10.68 -0.76
C ASP A 8 6.21 11.89 -0.06
N PHE A 9 4.91 11.80 0.27
CA PHE A 9 4.12 12.82 0.98
C PHE A 9 3.13 12.15 1.93
N PHE A 10 2.69 12.90 2.94
CA PHE A 10 1.64 12.52 3.87
C PHE A 10 0.43 13.45 3.77
N ALA A 11 -0.69 13.08 4.41
CA ALA A 11 -1.98 13.77 4.28
C ALA A 11 -1.98 15.20 4.80
N ASP A 12 -1.11 15.54 5.74
CA ASP A 12 -0.89 16.90 6.25
C ASP A 12 -0.25 17.84 5.22
N GLU A 13 0.43 17.29 4.21
CA GLU A 13 1.07 18.06 3.15
C GLU A 13 0.26 18.10 1.86
N ILE A 14 -0.26 16.94 1.44
CA ILE A 14 -1.02 16.78 0.20
C ILE A 14 -2.29 15.98 0.47
N LEU A 15 -3.43 16.57 0.18
CA LEU A 15 -4.72 15.92 0.30
C LEU A 15 -5.01 15.09 -0.96
N GLY A 16 -4.43 13.91 -1.03
CA GLY A 16 -4.63 12.94 -2.11
C GLY A 16 -5.25 11.63 -1.60
N GLY A 17 -5.82 10.85 -2.51
CA GLY A 17 -6.47 9.59 -2.14
C GLY A 17 -5.49 8.54 -1.57
N GLY A 18 -4.25 8.54 -2.06
CA GLY A 18 -3.18 7.67 -1.55
C GLY A 18 -2.72 8.08 -0.15
N GLU A 19 -2.51 9.36 0.06
CA GLU A 19 -2.05 9.95 1.32
C GLU A 19 -3.10 9.74 2.43
N LEU A 20 -4.39 10.00 2.14
CA LEU A 20 -5.48 9.71 3.05
C LEU A 20 -5.59 8.21 3.40
N ASN A 21 -5.35 7.32 2.45
CA ASN A 21 -5.32 5.89 2.72
C ASN A 21 -4.15 5.51 3.63
N ASN A 22 -2.96 6.05 3.38
CA ASN A 22 -1.75 5.77 4.16
C ASN A 22 -1.91 6.23 5.61
N GLU A 23 -2.46 7.44 5.84
CA GLU A 23 -2.77 7.96 7.16
C GLU A 23 -3.71 7.02 7.94
N VAL A 24 -4.83 6.60 7.31
CA VAL A 24 -5.79 5.71 7.95
C VAL A 24 -5.19 4.34 8.26
N LEU A 25 -4.32 3.81 7.39
CA LEU A 25 -3.60 2.54 7.64
C LEU A 25 -2.62 2.67 8.80
N ALA A 26 -1.82 3.74 8.83
CA ALA A 26 -0.88 4.01 9.92
C ALA A 26 -1.62 4.13 11.27
N ASP A 27 -2.73 4.86 11.31
CA ASP A 27 -3.55 5.02 12.51
C ASP A 27 -4.25 3.72 12.92
N SER A 28 -4.68 2.90 11.96
CA SER A 28 -5.29 1.60 12.26
C SER A 28 -4.26 0.64 12.87
N LEU A 29 -3.04 0.63 12.38
CA LEU A 29 -1.93 -0.13 12.96
C LEU A 29 -1.57 0.38 14.37
N ARG A 30 -1.53 1.71 14.59
CA ARG A 30 -1.32 2.31 15.93
C ARG A 30 -2.39 1.88 16.92
N ARG A 31 -3.67 1.90 16.52
CA ARG A 31 -4.80 1.45 17.35
C ARG A 31 -4.72 -0.03 17.73
N ARG A 32 -4.06 -0.86 16.91
CA ARG A 32 -3.77 -2.27 17.24
C ARG A 32 -2.51 -2.47 18.10
N GLY A 33 -1.93 -1.39 18.59
CA GLY A 33 -0.78 -1.42 19.51
C GLY A 33 0.58 -1.54 18.82
N HIS A 34 0.67 -1.24 17.51
CA HIS A 34 1.95 -1.13 16.82
C HIS A 34 2.54 0.27 16.97
N THR A 35 3.87 0.34 17.03
CA THR A 35 4.58 1.61 16.89
C THR A 35 4.75 1.90 15.40
N VAL A 36 4.16 2.99 14.90
CA VAL A 36 4.27 3.37 13.49
C VAL A 36 4.92 4.74 13.39
N VAL A 37 6.08 4.79 12.74
CA VAL A 37 6.81 6.01 12.40
C VAL A 37 6.61 6.31 10.92
N GLU A 38 6.11 7.50 10.61
CA GLU A 38 5.97 7.98 9.24
C GLU A 38 7.24 8.71 8.81
N GLN A 39 7.78 8.32 7.66
CA GLN A 39 9.04 8.86 7.16
C GLN A 39 8.98 9.14 5.66
N LYS A 40 9.42 10.35 5.27
CA LYS A 40 9.51 10.70 3.85
C LYS A 40 10.54 9.85 3.12
N SER A 41 10.17 9.39 1.93
CA SER A 41 11.06 8.58 1.08
C SER A 41 12.37 9.29 0.75
N SER A 42 12.35 10.61 0.55
CA SER A 42 13.53 11.45 0.29
C SER A 42 14.46 11.62 1.49
N HIS A 43 14.03 11.29 2.70
CA HIS A 43 14.82 11.43 3.93
C HIS A 43 15.39 10.10 4.43
N ILE A 44 15.09 8.99 3.74
CA ILE A 44 15.63 7.67 4.10
C ILE A 44 17.09 7.56 3.64
N THR A 45 17.98 7.24 4.56
CA THR A 45 19.39 6.95 4.31
C THR A 45 19.73 5.50 4.65
N SER A 46 20.90 5.02 4.22
CA SER A 46 21.38 3.68 4.57
C SER A 46 21.60 3.53 6.07
N GLU A 47 22.09 4.57 6.75
CA GLU A 47 22.25 4.62 8.19
C GLU A 47 20.91 4.49 8.88
N TYR A 48 19.90 5.26 8.43
CA TYR A 48 18.53 5.20 8.97
C TYR A 48 17.96 3.78 8.92
N ILE A 49 18.09 3.08 7.79
CA ILE A 49 17.61 1.70 7.65
C ILE A 49 18.38 0.76 8.60
N THR A 50 19.69 0.92 8.69
CA THR A 50 20.55 0.10 9.55
C THR A 50 20.22 0.30 11.03
N GLU A 51 19.96 1.53 11.47
CA GLU A 51 19.53 1.84 12.84
C GLU A 51 18.17 1.22 13.20
N HIS A 52 17.33 0.98 12.19
CA HIS A 52 15.99 0.39 12.35
C HIS A 52 15.91 -1.02 11.77
N TRP A 53 16.98 -1.79 11.95
CA TRP A 53 17.14 -3.13 11.37
C TRP A 53 16.07 -4.14 11.81
N ASP A 54 15.44 -3.96 12.96
CA ASP A 54 14.37 -4.81 13.52
C ASP A 54 12.96 -4.31 13.22
N TYR A 55 12.84 -3.22 12.46
CA TYR A 55 11.56 -2.68 12.02
C TYR A 55 11.06 -3.37 10.75
N ASN A 56 9.74 -3.35 10.57
CA ASN A 56 9.12 -3.68 9.29
C ASN A 56 8.86 -2.38 8.51
N PHE A 57 8.93 -2.46 7.19
CA PHE A 57 8.73 -1.29 6.35
C PHE A 57 7.48 -1.43 5.49
N ILE A 58 6.61 -0.42 5.51
CA ILE A 58 5.50 -0.28 4.56
C ILE A 58 5.88 0.84 3.60
N VAL A 59 5.97 0.52 2.32
CA VAL A 59 6.35 1.50 1.29
C VAL A 59 5.12 1.84 0.46
N GLY A 60 4.50 3.00 0.73
CA GLY A 60 3.31 3.48 0.03
C GLY A 60 3.66 4.18 -1.28
N ASN A 61 4.33 5.32 -1.21
CA ASN A 61 4.86 6.04 -2.36
C ASN A 61 6.38 6.16 -2.25
N PHE A 62 7.11 5.94 -3.36
CA PHE A 62 8.57 5.84 -3.32
C PHE A 62 9.26 6.40 -4.59
N VAL A 63 8.64 7.39 -5.24
CA VAL A 63 9.23 8.04 -6.43
C VAL A 63 10.55 8.74 -6.07
N HIS A 64 10.61 9.30 -4.85
CA HIS A 64 11.79 10.00 -4.35
C HIS A 64 12.75 9.11 -3.54
N LEU A 65 12.47 7.80 -3.43
CA LEU A 65 13.34 6.86 -2.72
C LEU A 65 14.57 6.54 -3.58
N PRO A 66 15.80 6.79 -3.08
CA PRO A 66 17.02 6.50 -3.84
C PRO A 66 17.17 5.02 -4.21
N GLU A 67 17.79 4.74 -5.36
CA GLU A 67 17.99 3.36 -5.84
C GLU A 67 18.87 2.52 -4.89
N GLU A 68 19.83 3.13 -4.23
CA GLU A 68 20.65 2.46 -3.22
C GLU A 68 19.82 2.00 -2.02
N ILE A 69 18.83 2.82 -1.62
CA ILE A 69 17.94 2.51 -0.52
C ILE A 69 16.98 1.38 -0.89
N LYS A 70 16.44 1.37 -2.11
CA LYS A 70 15.61 0.26 -2.61
C LYS A 70 16.38 -1.07 -2.57
N ARG A 71 17.67 -1.04 -2.93
CA ARG A 71 18.55 -2.22 -2.84
C ARG A 71 18.81 -2.64 -1.39
N SER A 72 19.04 -1.69 -0.51
CA SER A 72 19.27 -1.97 0.92
C SER A 72 18.02 -2.58 1.57
N LEU A 73 16.83 -2.09 1.24
CA LEU A 73 15.55 -2.62 1.76
C LEU A 73 15.31 -4.09 1.38
N ALA A 74 15.94 -4.60 0.32
CA ALA A 74 15.84 -6.01 -0.06
C ALA A 74 16.34 -6.98 1.03
N SER A 75 17.15 -6.50 1.98
CA SER A 75 17.64 -7.27 3.13
C SER A 75 16.76 -7.15 4.37
N PHE A 76 15.62 -6.44 4.27
CA PHE A 76 14.72 -6.17 5.39
C PHE A 76 13.29 -6.64 5.08
N SER A 77 12.47 -6.73 6.12
CA SER A 77 11.06 -7.05 5.98
C SER A 77 10.28 -5.85 5.47
N TYR A 78 9.86 -5.83 4.22
CA TYR A 78 9.03 -4.75 3.67
C TYR A 78 7.90 -5.25 2.78
N ILE A 79 6.85 -4.45 2.71
CA ILE A 79 5.75 -4.58 1.75
C ILE A 79 5.65 -3.30 0.93
N ILE A 80 5.10 -3.43 -0.28
CA ILE A 80 4.73 -2.28 -1.11
C ILE A 80 3.21 -2.15 -1.12
N TYR A 81 2.69 -1.01 -0.65
CA TYR A 81 1.28 -0.64 -0.81
C TYR A 81 1.15 0.25 -2.04
N GLU A 82 0.81 -0.37 -3.18
CA GLU A 82 0.86 0.29 -4.47
C GLU A 82 -0.36 1.16 -4.73
N HIS A 83 -0.15 2.44 -4.99
CA HIS A 83 -1.20 3.41 -5.29
C HIS A 83 -1.32 3.77 -6.77
N ASP A 84 -0.26 3.52 -7.56
CA ASP A 84 -0.23 3.78 -8.99
C ASP A 84 0.55 2.66 -9.74
N HIS A 85 1.41 2.99 -10.68
CA HIS A 85 2.16 2.02 -11.49
C HIS A 85 3.67 2.38 -11.49
N LYS A 86 4.29 2.48 -10.29
CA LYS A 86 5.70 2.87 -10.11
C LYS A 86 6.73 1.86 -10.66
N TYR A 87 6.26 0.70 -11.11
CA TYR A 87 7.07 -0.24 -11.89
C TYR A 87 7.24 0.19 -13.36
N LEU A 88 6.51 1.21 -13.82
CA LEU A 88 6.65 1.79 -15.16
C LEU A 88 7.41 3.12 -15.09
N ARG A 89 8.32 3.35 -16.04
CA ARG A 89 9.10 4.58 -16.15
C ARG A 89 8.23 5.85 -16.16
N ASN A 90 7.11 5.82 -16.87
CA ASN A 90 6.15 6.92 -16.97
C ASN A 90 4.94 6.78 -16.05
N ARG A 91 4.85 5.72 -15.26
CA ARG A 91 3.75 5.39 -14.35
C ARG A 91 2.35 5.35 -14.98
N ASN A 92 2.27 5.19 -16.29
CA ASN A 92 0.99 5.20 -17.00
C ASN A 92 0.88 4.02 -17.99
N PRO A 93 0.20 2.93 -17.61
CA PRO A 93 0.03 1.77 -18.49
C PRO A 93 -0.86 2.05 -19.72
N ALA A 94 -1.61 3.16 -19.73
CA ALA A 94 -2.48 3.50 -20.88
C ALA A 94 -1.71 3.82 -22.17
N PHE A 95 -0.39 4.04 -22.09
CA PHE A 95 0.44 4.20 -23.27
C PHE A 95 0.71 2.89 -24.02
N PHE A 96 0.38 1.75 -23.43
CA PHE A 96 0.69 0.43 -23.99
C PHE A 96 -0.60 -0.34 -24.29
N SER A 97 -0.60 -1.07 -25.40
CA SER A 97 -1.73 -1.90 -25.79
C SER A 97 -2.00 -2.97 -24.75
N GLY A 98 -3.26 -3.12 -24.32
CA GLY A 98 -3.64 -4.05 -23.27
C GLY A 98 -3.04 -3.73 -21.90
N TYR A 99 -2.47 -2.53 -21.71
CA TYR A 99 -1.76 -2.10 -20.50
C TYR A 99 -0.47 -2.89 -20.20
N VAL A 100 0.12 -3.55 -21.20
CA VAL A 100 1.35 -4.32 -21.08
C VAL A 100 2.50 -3.55 -21.73
N ALA A 101 3.45 -3.14 -20.91
CA ALA A 101 4.62 -2.38 -21.34
C ALA A 101 5.72 -3.32 -21.88
N PRO A 102 6.55 -2.86 -22.82
CA PRO A 102 7.74 -3.59 -23.20
C PRO A 102 8.74 -3.62 -22.02
N PRO A 103 9.62 -4.66 -21.95
CA PRO A 103 10.58 -4.81 -20.86
C PRO A 103 11.48 -3.57 -20.60
N SER A 104 11.77 -2.79 -21.65
CA SER A 104 12.59 -1.58 -21.55
C SER A 104 11.92 -0.46 -20.73
N GLU A 105 10.61 -0.50 -20.55
CA GLU A 105 9.83 0.46 -19.77
C GLU A 105 9.60 -0.01 -18.33
N ILE A 106 9.92 -1.25 -18.00
CA ILE A 106 9.82 -1.79 -16.64
C ILE A 106 11.01 -1.30 -15.83
N ILE A 107 10.73 -0.73 -14.68
CA ILE A 107 11.71 -0.26 -13.69
C ILE A 107 11.37 -0.83 -12.32
N ASN A 108 12.28 -0.74 -11.37
CA ASN A 108 12.07 -1.20 -9.99
C ASN A 108 11.69 -2.69 -9.84
N GLU A 109 11.85 -3.52 -10.87
CA GLU A 109 11.37 -4.92 -10.86
C GLU A 109 11.91 -5.71 -9.66
N GLU A 110 13.23 -5.64 -9.39
CA GLU A 110 13.85 -6.33 -8.26
C GLU A 110 13.31 -5.81 -6.91
N PHE A 111 12.97 -4.52 -6.81
CA PHE A 111 12.37 -3.96 -5.61
C PHE A 111 10.95 -4.52 -5.36
N TYR A 112 10.15 -4.70 -6.40
CA TYR A 112 8.85 -5.37 -6.28
C TYR A 112 8.98 -6.86 -5.96
N LYS A 113 9.93 -7.55 -6.59
CA LYS A 113 10.15 -8.98 -6.42
C LYS A 113 10.61 -9.36 -5.01
N ASN A 114 11.45 -8.52 -4.39
CA ASN A 114 12.00 -8.77 -3.06
C ASN A 114 11.04 -8.34 -1.93
N ALA A 115 9.95 -7.65 -2.22
CA ALA A 115 8.94 -7.32 -1.22
C ALA A 115 8.24 -8.59 -0.70
N LEU A 116 7.94 -8.66 0.60
CA LEU A 116 7.15 -9.74 1.19
C LEU A 116 5.74 -9.81 0.61
N GLY A 117 5.22 -8.69 0.14
CA GLY A 117 3.92 -8.58 -0.53
C GLY A 117 3.75 -7.24 -1.22
N ILE A 118 3.03 -7.26 -2.32
CA ILE A 118 2.64 -6.06 -3.07
C ILE A 118 1.12 -5.95 -2.96
N PHE A 119 0.63 -4.96 -2.23
CA PHE A 119 -0.78 -4.72 -2.04
C PHE A 119 -1.32 -3.83 -3.16
N CYS A 120 -2.17 -4.36 -4.00
CA CYS A 120 -2.87 -3.61 -5.04
C CYS A 120 -4.36 -3.45 -4.68
N GLN A 121 -4.99 -2.37 -5.16
CA GLN A 121 -6.25 -1.86 -4.62
C GLN A 121 -7.52 -2.44 -5.25
N SER A 122 -7.39 -3.13 -6.39
CA SER A 122 -8.52 -3.72 -7.11
C SER A 122 -8.09 -4.88 -8.00
N ASP A 123 -9.05 -5.70 -8.45
CA ASP A 123 -8.82 -6.75 -9.43
C ASP A 123 -8.27 -6.22 -10.76
N PHE A 124 -8.76 -5.04 -11.18
CA PHE A 124 -8.23 -4.35 -12.36
C PHE A 124 -6.76 -3.95 -12.18
N HIS A 125 -6.40 -3.38 -11.03
CA HIS A 125 -5.04 -3.04 -10.69
C HIS A 125 -4.15 -4.28 -10.61
N TYR A 126 -4.63 -5.36 -9.96
CA TYR A 126 -3.95 -6.66 -9.89
C TYR A 126 -3.61 -7.20 -11.29
N LYS A 127 -4.59 -7.22 -12.20
CA LYS A 127 -4.38 -7.75 -13.56
C LYS A 127 -3.34 -6.95 -14.33
N ILE A 128 -3.37 -5.63 -14.25
CA ILE A 128 -2.38 -4.78 -14.94
C ILE A 128 -0.98 -5.03 -14.35
N LEU A 129 -0.85 -5.03 -13.03
CA LEU A 129 0.42 -5.20 -12.34
C LEU A 129 1.01 -6.60 -12.60
N HIS A 130 0.18 -7.66 -12.47
CA HIS A 130 0.59 -9.03 -12.73
C HIS A 130 0.98 -9.28 -14.20
N SER A 131 0.27 -8.68 -15.16
CA SER A 131 0.61 -8.81 -16.58
C SER A 131 1.96 -8.17 -16.96
N ASN A 132 2.44 -7.21 -16.16
CA ASN A 132 3.71 -6.53 -16.39
C ASN A 132 4.88 -7.16 -15.62
N LEU A 133 4.66 -7.63 -14.39
CA LEU A 133 5.73 -8.09 -13.51
C LEU A 133 5.75 -9.61 -13.34
N SER A 134 4.64 -10.31 -13.57
CA SER A 134 4.52 -11.78 -13.42
C SER A 134 5.02 -12.30 -12.06
N LEU A 135 4.70 -11.58 -10.97
CA LEU A 135 5.12 -11.90 -9.61
C LEU A 135 4.00 -12.58 -8.82
N ASP A 136 4.37 -13.54 -7.97
CA ASP A 136 3.42 -14.31 -7.13
C ASP A 136 3.09 -13.62 -5.79
N ASN A 137 3.87 -12.62 -5.38
CA ASN A 137 3.69 -11.89 -4.13
C ASN A 137 2.71 -10.71 -4.22
N ILE A 138 1.92 -10.61 -5.31
CA ILE A 138 0.90 -9.58 -5.50
C ILE A 138 -0.40 -10.01 -4.82
N LYS A 139 -0.96 -9.12 -4.00
CA LYS A 139 -2.22 -9.33 -3.28
C LYS A 139 -3.22 -8.22 -3.59
N ASN A 140 -4.36 -8.59 -4.16
CA ASN A 140 -5.49 -7.66 -4.27
C ASN A 140 -6.15 -7.48 -2.91
N VAL A 141 -6.15 -6.25 -2.38
CA VAL A 141 -6.85 -5.90 -1.14
C VAL A 141 -8.28 -5.46 -1.39
N ALA A 142 -8.69 -5.34 -2.64
CA ALA A 142 -10.05 -5.05 -3.09
C ALA A 142 -10.70 -3.85 -2.37
N GLY A 143 -9.94 -2.75 -2.21
CA GLY A 143 -10.43 -1.54 -1.55
C GLY A 143 -9.32 -0.65 -1.04
N ASN A 144 -9.74 0.35 -0.25
CA ASN A 144 -8.93 1.29 0.49
C ASN A 144 -9.42 1.38 1.93
N ALA A 145 -8.68 2.13 2.76
CA ALA A 145 -9.05 2.44 4.12
C ALA A 145 -9.70 3.83 4.23
N TRP A 146 -10.78 3.93 5.00
CA TRP A 146 -11.42 5.16 5.44
C TRP A 146 -11.45 5.19 6.96
N SER A 147 -11.23 6.37 7.58
CA SER A 147 -11.38 6.55 9.02
C SER A 147 -12.86 6.40 9.44
N ASP A 148 -13.09 6.06 10.71
CA ASP A 148 -14.46 5.98 11.23
C ASP A 148 -15.17 7.34 11.12
N GLU A 149 -14.45 8.44 11.40
CA GLU A 149 -14.96 9.80 11.23
C GLU A 149 -15.41 10.08 9.78
N SER A 150 -14.60 9.70 8.80
CA SER A 150 -14.96 9.86 7.38
C SER A 150 -16.18 9.01 7.00
N LEU A 151 -16.26 7.76 7.48
CA LEU A 151 -17.37 6.87 7.20
C LEU A 151 -18.68 7.36 7.86
N GLU A 152 -18.62 7.88 9.08
CA GLU A 152 -19.76 8.48 9.78
C GLU A 152 -20.26 9.76 9.09
N HIS A 153 -19.32 10.60 8.64
CA HIS A 153 -19.66 11.80 7.87
C HIS A 153 -20.35 11.44 6.54
N ILE A 154 -19.81 10.45 5.80
CA ILE A 154 -20.42 9.94 4.58
C ILE A 154 -21.81 9.35 4.85
N ALA A 155 -21.97 8.60 5.95
CA ALA A 155 -23.26 8.03 6.34
C ALA A 155 -24.32 9.12 6.62
N ALA A 156 -23.96 10.19 7.32
CA ALA A 156 -24.83 11.33 7.55
C ALA A 156 -25.26 11.98 6.22
N LEU A 157 -24.31 12.29 5.34
CA LEU A 157 -24.57 12.89 4.02
C LEU A 157 -25.37 11.96 3.09
N SER A 158 -25.22 10.64 3.24
CA SER A 158 -25.96 9.68 2.40
C SER A 158 -27.46 9.73 2.60
N SER A 159 -27.90 10.14 3.78
CA SER A 159 -29.31 10.27 4.19
C SER A 159 -29.95 11.59 3.75
N GLU A 160 -29.15 12.56 3.32
CA GLU A 160 -29.65 13.86 2.89
C GLU A 160 -30.37 13.80 1.54
N LYS A 161 -31.35 14.67 1.36
CA LYS A 161 -32.09 14.79 0.07
C LYS A 161 -31.16 15.37 -0.99
N LYS A 162 -31.00 14.63 -2.08
CA LYS A 162 -30.16 15.01 -3.22
C LYS A 162 -30.98 15.69 -4.34
N GLN A 163 -30.30 16.56 -5.08
CA GLN A 163 -30.84 17.18 -6.29
C GLN A 163 -30.69 16.21 -7.46
N ASN A 164 -31.62 16.32 -8.44
CA ASN A 164 -31.50 15.55 -9.67
C ASN A 164 -30.47 16.21 -10.60
N GLY A 165 -29.28 15.69 -10.61
CA GLY A 165 -28.17 16.21 -11.40
C GLY A 165 -26.89 15.39 -11.23
N PHE A 166 -25.83 15.81 -11.90
CA PHE A 166 -24.53 15.18 -11.83
C PHE A 166 -23.51 16.04 -11.05
N SER A 167 -22.75 15.40 -10.19
CA SER A 167 -21.49 15.95 -9.70
C SER A 167 -20.35 15.46 -10.58
N ILE A 168 -19.43 16.36 -10.95
CA ILE A 168 -18.26 16.08 -11.77
C ILE A 168 -17.02 16.49 -10.97
N LEU A 169 -16.03 15.62 -10.84
CA LEU A 169 -14.75 15.96 -10.24
C LEU A 169 -14.07 17.09 -11.05
N ASP A 170 -13.87 18.25 -10.43
CA ASP A 170 -13.10 19.35 -10.98
C ASP A 170 -11.60 19.10 -10.73
N SER A 171 -10.89 18.77 -11.79
CA SER A 171 -9.47 18.41 -11.70
C SER A 171 -8.69 19.04 -12.85
N ASN A 172 -7.55 19.66 -12.51
CA ASN A 172 -6.59 20.15 -13.50
C ASN A 172 -5.74 19.03 -14.14
N ILE A 173 -5.87 17.79 -13.64
CA ILE A 173 -5.15 16.64 -14.16
C ILE A 173 -5.89 16.14 -15.41
N SER A 174 -5.27 16.29 -16.58
CA SER A 174 -5.90 16.03 -17.87
C SER A 174 -6.52 14.65 -18.01
N HIS A 175 -5.87 13.63 -17.51
CA HIS A 175 -6.35 12.25 -17.60
C HIS A 175 -7.56 11.92 -16.69
N LYS A 176 -7.91 12.79 -15.74
CA LYS A 176 -9.19 12.70 -15.00
C LYS A 176 -10.39 13.05 -15.87
N ASN A 177 -10.15 13.72 -17.00
CA ASN A 177 -11.13 13.96 -18.08
C ASN A 177 -12.39 14.70 -17.64
N THR A 178 -12.24 15.73 -16.83
CA THR A 178 -13.34 16.59 -16.34
C THR A 178 -14.23 17.10 -17.49
N LEU A 179 -13.62 17.60 -18.58
CA LEU A 179 -14.37 18.10 -19.75
C LEU A 179 -15.10 16.99 -20.50
N GLY A 180 -14.58 15.76 -20.52
CA GLY A 180 -15.27 14.60 -21.11
C GLY A 180 -16.50 14.21 -20.29
N ALA A 181 -16.44 14.30 -18.97
CA ALA A 181 -17.57 14.09 -18.08
C ALA A 181 -18.65 15.17 -18.27
N ALA A 182 -18.27 16.43 -18.45
CA ALA A 182 -19.21 17.53 -18.74
C ALA A 182 -19.96 17.29 -20.08
N ARG A 183 -19.22 16.98 -21.15
CA ARG A 183 -19.81 16.62 -22.46
C ARG A 183 -20.76 15.44 -22.38
N TYR A 184 -20.47 14.46 -21.54
CA TYR A 184 -21.39 13.35 -21.29
C TYR A 184 -22.72 13.85 -20.70
N CYS A 185 -22.70 14.73 -19.69
CA CYS A 185 -23.90 15.32 -19.11
C CYS A 185 -24.68 16.17 -20.12
N GLU A 186 -23.99 16.96 -20.93
CA GLU A 186 -24.57 17.77 -22.01
C GLU A 186 -25.30 16.89 -23.05
N SER A 187 -24.69 15.74 -23.40
CA SER A 187 -25.32 14.79 -24.33
C SER A 187 -26.63 14.19 -23.81
N LEU A 188 -26.80 14.18 -22.47
CA LEU A 188 -28.00 13.71 -21.79
C LEU A 188 -29.01 14.85 -21.49
N ASN A 189 -28.66 16.09 -21.83
CA ASN A 189 -29.39 17.31 -21.40
C ASN A 189 -29.64 17.35 -19.89
N ALA A 190 -28.65 16.86 -19.11
CA ALA A 190 -28.72 16.73 -17.65
C ALA A 190 -27.95 17.86 -16.96
N PRO A 191 -28.50 18.46 -15.88
CA PRO A 191 -27.77 19.45 -15.09
C PRO A 191 -26.55 18.82 -14.39
N TYR A 192 -25.48 19.60 -14.27
CA TYR A 192 -24.28 19.17 -13.57
C TYR A 192 -23.60 20.33 -12.85
N GLU A 193 -22.80 19.97 -11.82
CA GLU A 193 -21.92 20.87 -11.06
C GLU A 193 -20.50 20.30 -10.99
N PHE A 194 -19.49 21.17 -11.12
CA PHE A 194 -18.11 20.83 -10.84
C PHE A 194 -17.86 20.85 -9.34
N VAL A 195 -17.15 19.83 -8.85
CA VAL A 195 -16.86 19.63 -7.42
C VAL A 195 -15.37 19.60 -7.16
N SER A 196 -14.90 20.54 -6.37
CA SER A 196 -13.56 20.58 -5.81
C SER A 196 -13.56 21.24 -4.43
N SER A 197 -12.62 20.86 -3.57
CA SER A 197 -12.34 21.53 -2.30
C SER A 197 -10.96 21.14 -1.80
N ARG A 198 -10.32 22.02 -1.04
CA ARG A 198 -9.09 21.72 -0.28
C ARG A 198 -9.39 21.04 1.07
N ASN A 199 -10.63 21.07 1.52
CA ASN A 199 -11.08 20.37 2.72
C ASN A 199 -11.86 19.14 2.29
N TYR A 200 -11.50 17.98 2.85
CA TYR A 200 -12.09 16.70 2.47
C TYR A 200 -13.59 16.60 2.84
N HIS A 201 -13.98 17.05 4.01
CA HIS A 201 -15.38 17.04 4.44
C HIS A 201 -16.25 17.99 3.58
N ASP A 202 -15.75 19.17 3.25
CA ASP A 202 -16.40 20.08 2.32
C ASP A 202 -16.51 19.49 0.89
N PHE A 203 -15.49 18.76 0.47
CA PHE A 203 -15.52 18.04 -0.81
C PHE A 203 -16.66 17.02 -0.83
N LEU A 204 -16.75 16.16 0.19
CA LEU A 204 -17.82 15.16 0.31
C LEU A 204 -19.22 15.81 0.34
N LYS A 205 -19.37 16.91 1.07
CA LYS A 205 -20.61 17.67 1.14
C LYS A 205 -21.05 18.25 -0.21
N LYS A 206 -20.11 18.79 -0.98
CA LYS A 206 -20.37 19.26 -2.35
C LYS A 206 -20.69 18.11 -3.28
N LEU A 207 -19.94 17.00 -3.19
CA LEU A 207 -20.17 15.79 -3.99
C LEU A 207 -21.58 15.24 -3.77
N ALA A 208 -22.05 15.21 -2.53
CA ALA A 208 -23.32 14.66 -2.11
C ALA A 208 -24.55 15.45 -2.54
N LYS A 209 -24.42 16.69 -3.07
CA LYS A 209 -25.55 17.53 -3.46
C LYS A 209 -26.43 16.90 -4.53
N ASN A 210 -25.84 16.23 -5.51
CA ASN A 210 -26.51 15.60 -6.62
C ASN A 210 -26.71 14.10 -6.40
N ASP A 211 -27.70 13.51 -7.06
CA ASP A 211 -28.00 12.08 -6.97
C ASP A 211 -27.12 11.21 -7.89
N LYS A 212 -26.34 11.83 -8.78
CA LYS A 212 -25.46 11.15 -9.74
C LYS A 212 -24.04 11.71 -9.69
N PHE A 213 -23.09 10.85 -9.96
CA PHE A 213 -21.68 11.20 -10.14
C PHE A 213 -21.18 10.64 -11.47
N VAL A 214 -20.43 11.43 -12.24
CA VAL A 214 -19.80 10.95 -13.47
C VAL A 214 -18.30 11.16 -13.42
N PHE A 215 -17.57 10.07 -13.70
CA PHE A 215 -16.12 10.04 -13.74
C PHE A 215 -15.65 9.10 -14.86
N LEU A 216 -15.07 9.66 -15.92
CA LEU A 216 -14.68 8.95 -17.15
C LEU A 216 -13.17 9.10 -17.41
N PRO A 217 -12.29 8.58 -16.56
CA PRO A 217 -10.85 8.76 -16.68
C PRO A 217 -10.32 8.19 -17.99
N GLN A 218 -9.21 8.78 -18.49
CA GLN A 218 -8.52 8.35 -19.72
C GLN A 218 -7.41 7.34 -19.43
N THR A 219 -6.95 7.25 -18.17
CA THR A 219 -5.94 6.32 -17.71
C THR A 219 -6.50 5.36 -16.66
N PRO A 220 -5.91 4.18 -16.47
CA PRO A 220 -6.28 3.30 -15.37
C PRO A 220 -6.18 3.99 -14.01
N GLU A 221 -7.27 3.96 -13.28
CA GLU A 221 -7.35 4.32 -11.87
C GLU A 221 -7.26 3.04 -11.05
N THR A 222 -6.30 2.95 -10.15
CA THR A 222 -6.06 1.73 -9.37
C THR A 222 -7.25 1.31 -8.50
N LEU A 223 -8.00 2.30 -7.99
CA LEU A 223 -9.32 2.12 -7.35
C LEU A 223 -10.28 3.24 -7.75
N SER A 224 -9.88 4.49 -7.61
CA SER A 224 -10.69 5.72 -7.61
C SER A 224 -11.52 5.89 -6.35
N ARG A 225 -10.87 6.42 -5.31
CA ARG A 225 -11.49 6.69 -4.02
C ARG A 225 -12.78 7.50 -4.14
N VAL A 226 -12.81 8.54 -4.99
CA VAL A 226 -14.00 9.38 -5.20
C VAL A 226 -15.19 8.61 -5.79
N ALA A 227 -14.95 7.61 -6.64
CA ALA A 227 -16.05 6.79 -7.19
C ALA A 227 -16.67 5.91 -6.10
N VAL A 228 -15.85 5.39 -5.16
CA VAL A 228 -16.32 4.63 -4.00
C VAL A 228 -17.08 5.54 -3.05
N GLU A 229 -16.59 6.73 -2.77
CA GLU A 229 -17.24 7.73 -1.92
C GLU A 229 -18.62 8.15 -2.49
N ALA A 230 -18.70 8.38 -3.80
CA ALA A 230 -19.98 8.65 -4.44
C ALA A 230 -20.98 7.50 -4.28
N ARG A 231 -20.51 6.23 -4.37
CA ARG A 231 -21.36 5.06 -4.09
C ARG A 231 -21.77 4.99 -2.62
N MET A 232 -20.83 5.23 -1.68
CA MET A 232 -21.15 5.28 -0.24
C MET A 232 -22.15 6.41 0.09
N LEU A 233 -22.09 7.53 -0.63
CA LEU A 233 -23.08 8.62 -0.53
C LEU A 233 -24.46 8.25 -1.12
N GLY A 234 -24.63 7.04 -1.65
CA GLY A 234 -25.89 6.58 -2.23
C GLY A 234 -26.13 7.03 -3.67
N MET A 235 -25.16 7.67 -4.30
CA MET A 235 -25.27 8.22 -5.66
C MET A 235 -25.24 7.12 -6.73
N GLN A 236 -25.85 7.39 -7.87
CA GLN A 236 -25.63 6.62 -9.09
C GLN A 236 -24.32 7.05 -9.72
N VAL A 237 -23.39 6.10 -9.91
CA VAL A 237 -22.06 6.38 -10.49
C VAL A 237 -22.02 5.96 -11.95
N HIS A 238 -21.73 6.91 -12.84
CA HIS A 238 -21.48 6.71 -14.26
C HIS A 238 -19.96 6.73 -14.49
N THR A 239 -19.42 5.60 -14.91
CA THR A 239 -17.98 5.47 -15.12
C THR A 239 -17.66 4.53 -16.28
N ASN A 240 -16.37 4.38 -16.59
CA ASN A 240 -15.88 3.47 -17.62
C ASN A 240 -15.03 2.33 -17.01
N SER A 241 -14.58 1.39 -17.84
CA SER A 241 -13.79 0.22 -17.42
C SER A 241 -12.38 0.54 -16.89
N ARG A 242 -11.98 1.81 -16.87
CA ARG A 242 -10.67 2.25 -16.33
C ARG A 242 -10.70 2.57 -14.85
N VAL A 243 -11.84 2.46 -14.19
CA VAL A 243 -11.96 2.67 -12.76
C VAL A 243 -11.85 1.32 -12.03
N GLY A 244 -10.78 1.12 -11.26
CA GLY A 244 -10.50 -0.14 -10.59
C GLY A 244 -11.62 -0.60 -9.66
N ALA A 245 -12.24 0.30 -8.91
CA ALA A 245 -13.39 -0.02 -8.06
C ALA A 245 -14.54 -0.69 -8.83
N ALA A 246 -14.74 -0.32 -10.09
CA ALA A 246 -15.80 -0.88 -10.93
C ALA A 246 -15.58 -2.36 -11.30
N SER A 247 -14.36 -2.90 -11.11
CA SER A 247 -14.06 -4.31 -11.29
C SER A 247 -14.38 -5.17 -10.06
N GLU A 248 -14.68 -4.54 -8.92
CA GLU A 248 -14.94 -5.22 -7.67
C GLU A 248 -16.41 -5.59 -7.51
N LYS A 249 -16.68 -6.80 -7.00
CA LYS A 249 -18.05 -7.29 -6.79
C LYS A 249 -18.88 -6.39 -5.86
N TRP A 250 -18.24 -5.80 -4.86
CA TRP A 250 -18.90 -4.90 -3.91
C TRP A 250 -19.26 -3.54 -4.50
N PHE A 251 -18.79 -3.19 -5.69
CA PHE A 251 -19.12 -1.90 -6.33
C PHE A 251 -20.60 -1.76 -6.69
N SER A 252 -21.34 -2.87 -6.73
CA SER A 252 -22.82 -2.85 -6.87
C SER A 252 -23.53 -2.33 -5.61
N LEU A 253 -22.91 -2.43 -4.43
CA LEU A 253 -23.44 -1.89 -3.18
C LEU A 253 -23.43 -0.36 -3.18
N LYS A 254 -24.24 0.26 -2.33
CA LYS A 254 -24.28 1.71 -2.13
C LYS A 254 -24.77 2.07 -0.72
N GLY A 255 -24.58 3.35 -0.33
CA GLY A 255 -25.02 3.85 0.97
C GLY A 255 -24.43 3.05 2.11
N VAL A 256 -25.22 2.80 3.14
CA VAL A 256 -24.79 2.15 4.39
C VAL A 256 -24.17 0.76 4.16
N GLU A 257 -24.73 -0.03 3.24
CA GLU A 257 -24.17 -1.37 2.94
C GLU A 257 -22.71 -1.30 2.44
N LEU A 258 -22.41 -0.33 1.58
CA LEU A 258 -21.04 -0.14 1.10
C LEU A 258 -20.13 0.47 2.19
N ILE A 259 -20.66 1.37 3.03
CA ILE A 259 -19.92 1.94 4.17
C ILE A 259 -19.45 0.82 5.10
N GLU A 260 -20.36 -0.08 5.51
CA GLU A 260 -20.00 -1.22 6.36
C GLU A 260 -19.02 -2.17 5.67
N LYS A 261 -19.17 -2.39 4.35
CA LYS A 261 -18.21 -3.19 3.58
C LYS A 261 -16.82 -2.56 3.59
N MET A 262 -16.70 -1.24 3.47
CA MET A 262 -15.39 -0.56 3.52
C MET A 262 -14.81 -0.52 4.94
N ARG A 263 -15.64 -0.44 5.97
CA ARG A 263 -15.21 -0.59 7.37
C ARG A 263 -14.55 -1.96 7.59
N LEU A 264 -15.20 -3.03 7.17
CA LEU A 264 -14.66 -4.39 7.24
C LEU A 264 -13.39 -4.54 6.38
N ARG A 265 -13.38 -3.93 5.19
CA ARG A 265 -12.22 -4.00 4.29
C ARG A 265 -10.98 -3.37 4.89
N ARG A 266 -11.11 -2.25 5.60
CA ARG A 266 -9.99 -1.66 6.34
C ARG A 266 -9.38 -2.65 7.32
N GLU A 267 -10.20 -3.35 8.10
CA GLU A 267 -9.71 -4.35 9.06
C GLU A 267 -9.03 -5.53 8.35
N GLU A 268 -9.63 -6.05 7.26
CA GLU A 268 -9.06 -7.14 6.45
C GLU A 268 -7.69 -6.74 5.83
N ILE A 269 -7.51 -5.46 5.46
CA ILE A 269 -6.23 -4.93 4.97
C ILE A 269 -5.19 -4.96 6.09
N VAL A 270 -5.53 -4.47 7.27
CA VAL A 270 -4.63 -4.44 8.43
C VAL A 270 -4.27 -5.86 8.86
N ASP A 271 -5.23 -6.78 8.94
CA ASP A 271 -4.98 -8.21 9.22
C ASP A 271 -3.99 -8.82 8.22
N SER A 272 -4.12 -8.43 6.96
CA SER A 272 -3.22 -8.92 5.90
C SER A 272 -1.80 -8.40 6.06
N ILE A 273 -1.63 -7.13 6.47
CA ILE A 273 -0.32 -6.53 6.75
C ILE A 273 0.33 -7.22 7.94
N GLU A 274 -0.42 -7.39 9.04
CA GLU A 274 0.07 -8.09 10.24
C GLU A 274 0.46 -9.54 9.94
N SER A 275 -0.37 -10.25 9.18
CA SER A 275 -0.12 -11.64 8.78
C SER A 275 1.17 -11.77 7.96
N ILE A 276 1.38 -10.90 6.98
CA ILE A 276 2.60 -10.95 6.15
C ILE A 276 3.85 -10.68 6.98
N PHE A 277 3.85 -9.68 7.85
CA PHE A 277 5.01 -9.39 8.69
C PHE A 277 5.27 -10.47 9.75
N THR A 278 4.24 -11.21 10.16
CA THR A 278 4.38 -12.30 11.11
C THR A 278 4.86 -13.59 10.44
N THR A 279 4.27 -13.94 9.30
CA THR A 279 4.55 -15.21 8.61
C THR A 279 5.71 -15.11 7.62
N GLY A 280 5.86 -13.95 6.95
CA GLY A 280 6.89 -13.75 5.94
C GLY A 280 8.31 -13.79 6.49
N ARG A 281 8.52 -13.48 7.76
CA ARG A 281 9.81 -13.65 8.42
C ARG A 281 10.27 -15.10 8.49
N CYS A 282 9.34 -16.06 8.45
CA CYS A 282 9.64 -17.49 8.53
C CYS A 282 9.81 -18.18 7.17
N SER A 283 9.33 -17.59 6.08
CA SER A 283 9.23 -18.29 4.78
C SER A 283 10.10 -17.74 3.66
N HIS A 284 10.74 -16.57 3.82
CA HIS A 284 11.43 -15.93 2.71
C HIS A 284 12.93 -15.77 2.83
N PHE A 285 13.55 -16.30 3.89
CA PHE A 285 14.99 -16.44 3.95
C PHE A 285 15.48 -17.83 3.52
N THR A 286 15.02 -18.31 2.38
CA THR A 286 15.85 -19.16 1.53
C THR A 286 16.30 -18.30 0.35
N PRO A 287 17.49 -17.71 0.39
CA PRO A 287 18.05 -17.09 -0.79
C PRO A 287 18.18 -18.19 -1.85
N LYS A 288 17.50 -18.01 -2.99
CA LYS A 288 17.83 -18.76 -4.22
C LYS A 288 19.17 -18.30 -4.82
N ARG A 289 20.05 -17.72 -4.01
CA ARG A 289 21.46 -17.56 -4.32
C ARG A 289 22.17 -18.65 -3.55
N GLU A 290 22.97 -19.43 -4.24
CA GLU A 290 24.12 -20.13 -3.64
C GLU A 290 25.04 -19.05 -3.05
N LEU A 291 24.68 -18.51 -1.89
CA LEU A 291 25.61 -17.74 -1.10
C LEU A 291 26.67 -18.72 -0.64
N PRO A 292 27.96 -18.35 -0.68
CA PRO A 292 28.99 -19.20 -0.12
C PRO A 292 28.63 -19.50 1.34
N LYS A 293 28.69 -20.76 1.77
CA LYS A 293 28.53 -21.14 3.17
C LYS A 293 29.45 -20.30 4.02
N ILE A 294 28.90 -19.66 5.03
CA ILE A 294 29.64 -18.81 5.96
C ILE A 294 29.90 -19.63 7.22
N SER A 295 31.16 -19.83 7.55
CA SER A 295 31.53 -20.40 8.83
C SER A 295 31.77 -19.28 9.83
N ILE A 296 30.95 -19.23 10.89
CA ILE A 296 31.09 -18.30 11.99
C ILE A 296 31.87 -19.04 13.08
N LEU A 297 33.10 -18.61 13.31
CA LEU A 297 33.97 -19.18 14.34
C LEU A 297 33.99 -18.24 15.55
N THR A 298 33.59 -18.74 16.70
CA THR A 298 33.69 -18.01 17.96
C THR A 298 34.32 -18.88 19.05
N SER A 299 34.97 -18.25 20.02
CA SER A 299 35.48 -18.92 21.23
C SER A 299 34.62 -18.55 22.43
N LEU A 300 34.36 -19.52 23.29
CA LEU A 300 33.60 -19.34 24.51
C LEU A 300 34.50 -19.66 25.71
N TYR A 301 34.50 -18.77 26.71
CA TYR A 301 35.10 -19.00 28.01
C TYR A 301 34.32 -18.26 29.08
N LYS A 302 33.75 -18.98 30.05
CA LYS A 302 32.89 -18.44 31.13
C LYS A 302 31.73 -17.61 30.58
N GLY A 303 31.00 -18.18 29.60
CA GLY A 303 29.93 -17.47 28.85
C GLY A 303 28.51 -17.76 29.31
N ASP A 304 28.30 -18.47 30.43
CA ASP A 304 27.01 -18.94 30.95
C ASP A 304 25.93 -17.84 30.95
N GLU A 305 26.30 -16.64 31.40
CA GLU A 305 25.35 -15.52 31.48
C GLU A 305 24.99 -14.91 30.10
N HIS A 306 25.76 -15.19 29.05
CA HIS A 306 25.67 -14.52 27.76
C HIS A 306 25.32 -15.44 26.59
N ILE A 307 25.52 -16.76 26.75
CA ILE A 307 25.40 -17.72 25.65
C ILE A 307 23.98 -17.74 25.06
N ASP A 308 22.96 -17.69 25.89
CA ASP A 308 21.54 -17.63 25.45
C ASP A 308 21.23 -16.39 24.63
N GLY A 309 21.78 -15.24 25.04
CA GLY A 309 21.62 -13.98 24.30
C GLY A 309 22.33 -14.01 22.95
N PHE A 310 23.55 -14.56 22.95
CA PHE A 310 24.35 -14.77 21.76
C PHE A 310 23.62 -15.69 20.76
N MET A 311 23.15 -16.87 21.20
CA MET A 311 22.45 -17.83 20.36
C MET A 311 21.15 -17.23 19.78
N ARG A 312 20.37 -16.51 20.61
CA ARG A 312 19.18 -15.81 20.13
C ARG A 312 19.49 -14.76 19.07
N ASN A 313 20.59 -14.04 19.19
CA ASN A 313 21.03 -13.07 18.20
C ASN A 313 21.50 -13.76 16.91
N MET A 314 22.21 -14.87 17.02
CA MET A 314 22.67 -15.63 15.87
C MET A 314 21.52 -16.19 15.04
N VAL A 315 20.55 -16.83 15.68
CA VAL A 315 19.34 -17.40 15.02
C VAL A 315 18.50 -16.34 14.33
N ARG A 316 18.59 -15.07 14.77
CA ARG A 316 17.88 -13.94 14.15
C ARG A 316 18.58 -13.34 12.94
N GLN A 317 19.81 -13.74 12.65
CA GLN A 317 20.53 -13.24 11.48
C GLN A 317 19.88 -13.78 10.19
N SER A 318 19.75 -12.91 9.20
CA SER A 318 19.12 -13.22 7.91
C SER A 318 19.82 -14.31 7.11
N VAL A 319 21.08 -14.56 7.38
CA VAL A 319 21.94 -15.56 6.71
C VAL A 319 22.20 -16.79 7.58
N PHE A 320 21.51 -16.93 8.71
CA PHE A 320 21.79 -18.00 9.68
C PHE A 320 21.64 -19.40 9.08
N ASP A 321 20.63 -19.62 8.23
CA ASP A 321 20.39 -20.91 7.58
C ASP A 321 21.48 -21.30 6.57
N ASP A 322 22.27 -20.34 6.10
CA ASP A 322 23.43 -20.56 5.21
C ASP A 322 24.76 -20.58 5.95
N CYS A 323 24.72 -20.47 7.28
CA CYS A 323 25.89 -20.45 8.13
C CYS A 323 26.07 -21.77 8.89
N GLU A 324 27.32 -22.16 9.09
CA GLU A 324 27.68 -23.03 10.20
C GLU A 324 28.25 -22.20 11.34
N LEU A 325 27.80 -22.47 12.55
CA LEU A 325 28.33 -21.86 13.77
C LEU A 325 29.25 -22.84 14.47
N ILE A 326 30.55 -22.50 14.58
CA ILE A 326 31.57 -23.28 15.27
C ILE A 326 31.90 -22.55 16.55
N ILE A 327 31.51 -23.14 17.70
CA ILE A 327 31.85 -22.61 19.02
C ILE A 327 32.99 -23.45 19.59
N VAL A 328 34.11 -22.81 19.87
CA VAL A 328 35.26 -23.43 20.52
C VAL A 328 35.21 -23.11 22.01
N ASP A 329 34.85 -24.10 22.82
CA ASP A 329 34.93 -23.96 24.26
C ASP A 329 36.39 -24.03 24.71
N ALA A 330 36.86 -22.95 25.32
CA ALA A 330 38.23 -22.86 25.87
C ALA A 330 38.38 -23.50 27.26
N ASN A 331 37.65 -24.58 27.50
CA ASN A 331 37.61 -25.31 28.77
C ASN A 331 36.97 -24.48 29.89
N SER A 332 35.78 -24.00 29.63
CA SER A 332 34.94 -23.29 30.60
C SER A 332 34.63 -24.19 31.82
N PRO A 333 34.64 -23.63 33.02
CA PRO A 333 34.32 -24.39 34.24
C PRO A 333 32.80 -24.60 34.45
N GLY A 334 31.92 -23.95 33.66
CA GLY A 334 30.47 -24.04 33.75
C GLY A 334 29.85 -25.05 32.78
N ASP A 335 28.52 -24.99 32.64
CA ASP A 335 27.70 -25.90 31.82
C ASP A 335 27.41 -25.36 30.41
N GLU A 336 28.22 -24.46 29.86
CA GLU A 336 28.07 -23.86 28.54
C GLU A 336 27.95 -24.88 27.40
N LYS A 337 28.43 -26.11 27.64
CA LYS A 337 28.32 -27.25 26.69
C LYS A 337 26.92 -27.82 26.59
N ALA A 338 26.01 -27.45 27.49
CA ALA A 338 24.64 -27.97 27.54
C ALA A 338 23.63 -27.08 26.78
N VAL A 339 24.09 -25.93 26.27
CA VAL A 339 23.30 -24.98 25.47
C VAL A 339 23.53 -25.22 23.96
#